data_31d62f5202e71fb17adac6b7382f842a
#
_entry.id   31d62f5202e71fb17adac6b7382f842a
#
_cell.length_a   1.000
_cell.length_b   1.000
_cell.length_c   1.000
_cell.angle_alpha   90.00
_cell.angle_beta   90.00
_cell.angle_gamma   90.00
#
_symmetry.space_group_name_H-M   'P 1'
#
loop_
_entity.id
_entity.type
_entity.pdbx_description
1 polymer ?
#
loop_
_entity_poly.entity_id
_entity_poly.type
_entity_poly.pdbx_seq_one_letter_code
_entity_poly.pdbx_strand_id
1 'polypeptide(L)'
;DMVCQNEGVYTISNLLQVTDLSDVTQLKKVNGLCFRERDIDWITVNPSQGIVARKDLEHDLPGMAWDLLPDISNYRTAGWHSWPNKSEKAPFASLYTSLGCPYRCSFCMINIINRTDPSEGVSAADSNKWRYWNPDFIIKEFDKIAAMGVKNVKIADELFVLNPRHFIEVCDKIIERKYDFNIWAYSRVDTCKEKYLDKLKEAGVNWLALGIENPNKTLRQEIHKDHFEDVKVTELIDRIR
;
A
#
# COMPACT_ATOMS: atom_id res chain seq x y z
N ASP A 1 13.60 -22.78 -5.40
CA ASP A 1 12.64 -21.73 -5.04
C ASP A 1 13.19 -20.90 -3.89
N MET A 2 12.93 -19.57 -3.92
CA MET A 2 13.38 -18.62 -2.91
C MET A 2 12.22 -17.71 -2.51
N VAL A 3 12.16 -17.32 -1.24
CA VAL A 3 11.13 -16.41 -0.69
C VAL A 3 11.82 -15.33 0.12
N CYS A 4 11.45 -14.07 -0.12
CA CYS A 4 11.88 -12.96 0.71
C CYS A 4 10.85 -12.70 1.82
N GLN A 5 11.33 -12.59 3.04
CA GLN A 5 10.50 -12.20 4.20
C GLN A 5 10.29 -10.68 4.21
N ASN A 6 9.23 -10.22 4.86
CA ASN A 6 8.86 -8.82 4.99
C ASN A 6 8.72 -8.10 3.62
N GLU A 7 9.23 -6.88 3.50
CA GLU A 7 9.16 -6.08 2.26
C GLU A 7 10.04 -6.63 1.12
N GLY A 8 11.03 -7.42 1.44
CA GLY A 8 11.94 -8.01 0.46
C GLY A 8 12.95 -7.04 -0.17
N VAL A 9 12.85 -5.74 -0.01
CA VAL A 9 13.69 -4.73 -0.69
C VAL A 9 15.18 -4.99 -0.45
N TYR A 10 15.60 -4.97 0.80
CA TYR A 10 17.00 -5.23 1.15
C TYR A 10 17.42 -6.68 0.91
N THR A 11 16.50 -7.64 1.11
CA THR A 11 16.76 -9.05 0.81
C THR A 11 17.08 -9.26 -0.65
N ILE A 12 16.29 -8.67 -1.57
CA ILE A 12 16.54 -8.77 -3.02
C ILE A 12 17.84 -8.06 -3.38
N SER A 13 18.07 -6.85 -2.85
CA SER A 13 19.30 -6.11 -3.08
C SER A 13 20.54 -6.92 -2.66
N ASN A 14 20.50 -7.56 -1.51
CA ASN A 14 21.58 -8.42 -1.03
C ASN A 14 21.70 -9.71 -1.86
N LEU A 15 20.59 -10.29 -2.28
CA LEU A 15 20.59 -11.50 -3.13
C LEU A 15 21.24 -11.22 -4.49
N LEU A 16 21.05 -10.03 -5.05
CA LEU A 16 21.69 -9.63 -6.32
C LEU A 16 23.21 -9.47 -6.21
N GLN A 17 23.78 -9.41 -5.00
CA GLN A 17 25.23 -9.42 -4.79
C GLN A 17 25.80 -10.83 -4.70
N VAL A 18 24.98 -11.86 -4.64
CA VAL A 18 25.41 -13.26 -4.63
C VAL A 18 25.91 -13.64 -6.03
N THR A 19 27.14 -14.10 -6.09
CA THR A 19 27.80 -14.43 -7.38
C THR A 19 27.44 -15.82 -7.89
N ASP A 20 27.10 -16.74 -6.99
CA ASP A 20 26.67 -18.08 -7.31
C ASP A 20 25.44 -18.48 -6.47
N LEU A 21 24.28 -18.54 -7.13
CA LEU A 21 23.02 -18.95 -6.50
C LEU A 21 22.97 -20.45 -6.13
N SER A 22 23.98 -21.24 -6.49
CA SER A 22 24.13 -22.62 -6.03
C SER A 22 24.96 -22.75 -4.75
N ASP A 23 25.69 -21.70 -4.37
CA ASP A 23 26.50 -21.66 -3.15
C ASP A 23 25.62 -21.36 -1.91
N VAL A 24 25.26 -22.43 -1.21
CA VAL A 24 24.47 -22.35 0.02
C VAL A 24 25.13 -21.46 1.07
N THR A 25 26.47 -21.38 1.11
CA THR A 25 27.20 -20.54 2.08
C THR A 25 26.98 -19.06 1.82
N GLN A 26 26.91 -18.64 0.56
CA GLN A 26 26.56 -17.27 0.19
C GLN A 26 25.09 -16.99 0.49
N LEU A 27 24.19 -17.89 0.13
CA LEU A 27 22.75 -17.72 0.37
C LEU A 27 22.43 -17.59 1.87
N LYS A 28 23.11 -18.34 2.73
CA LYS A 28 22.94 -18.26 4.20
C LYS A 28 23.33 -16.90 4.81
N LYS A 29 24.02 -16.04 4.08
CA LYS A 29 24.38 -14.69 4.51
C LYS A 29 23.35 -13.62 4.12
N VAL A 30 22.37 -13.97 3.30
CA VAL A 30 21.35 -13.04 2.81
C VAL A 30 20.20 -12.98 3.84
N ASN A 31 20.18 -11.98 4.68
CA ASN A 31 19.10 -11.78 5.66
C ASN A 31 17.74 -11.65 4.95
N GLY A 32 16.70 -12.23 5.56
CA GLY A 32 15.35 -12.25 5.04
C GLY A 32 15.11 -13.27 3.93
N LEU A 33 16.10 -14.06 3.52
CA LEU A 33 15.94 -15.08 2.50
C LEU A 33 15.54 -16.42 3.13
N CYS A 34 14.50 -17.04 2.55
CA CYS A 34 14.17 -18.44 2.73
C CYS A 34 14.42 -19.18 1.42
N PHE A 35 15.08 -20.34 1.46
CA PHE A 35 15.36 -21.11 0.27
C PHE A 35 15.43 -22.60 0.54
N ARG A 36 15.18 -23.40 -0.50
CA ARG A 36 15.35 -24.87 -0.45
C ARG A 36 16.78 -25.21 -0.82
N GLU A 37 17.46 -25.96 0.05
CA GLU A 37 18.76 -26.56 -0.27
C GLU A 37 18.56 -27.74 -1.25
N ARG A 38 19.38 -27.83 -2.30
CA ARG A 38 19.16 -28.78 -3.42
C ARG A 38 19.25 -30.25 -3.02
N ASP A 39 20.18 -30.55 -2.12
CA ASP A 39 20.56 -31.94 -1.79
C ASP A 39 19.83 -32.48 -0.54
N ILE A 40 19.06 -31.65 0.13
CA ILE A 40 18.29 -32.01 1.29
C ILE A 40 16.88 -31.43 1.19
N ASP A 41 15.88 -32.22 1.55
CA ASP A 41 14.49 -31.73 1.56
C ASP A 41 14.24 -30.84 2.80
N TRP A 42 15.00 -29.77 2.90
CA TRP A 42 14.95 -28.81 3.97
C TRP A 42 14.86 -27.38 3.46
N ILE A 43 14.12 -26.58 4.19
CA ILE A 43 14.01 -25.14 3.92
C ILE A 43 14.88 -24.40 4.95
N THR A 44 15.92 -23.75 4.45
CA THR A 44 16.71 -22.83 5.26
C THR A 44 16.00 -21.50 5.37
N VAL A 45 15.83 -21.00 6.59
CA VAL A 45 15.24 -19.71 6.92
C VAL A 45 16.32 -18.85 7.56
N ASN A 46 16.79 -17.85 6.85
CA ASN A 46 17.80 -16.92 7.38
C ASN A 46 17.18 -15.94 8.39
N PRO A 47 18.00 -15.26 9.21
CA PRO A 47 17.55 -14.17 10.04
C PRO A 47 16.78 -13.14 9.20
N SER A 48 15.69 -12.63 9.75
CA SER A 48 14.83 -11.74 9.00
C SER A 48 15.50 -10.38 8.72
N GLN A 49 15.10 -9.75 7.62
CA GLN A 49 15.54 -8.42 7.24
C GLN A 49 14.51 -7.38 7.67
N GLY A 50 14.99 -6.24 8.18
CA GLY A 50 14.13 -5.11 8.54
C GLY A 50 13.45 -4.46 7.32
N ILE A 51 12.41 -3.67 7.59
CA ILE A 51 11.72 -2.86 6.58
C ILE A 51 12.47 -1.56 6.31
N VAL A 52 12.21 -0.94 5.16
CA VAL A 52 12.78 0.37 4.82
C VAL A 52 12.30 1.44 5.81
N ALA A 53 13.21 2.14 6.46
CA ALA A 53 12.84 3.20 7.40
C ALA A 53 12.24 4.41 6.68
N ARG A 54 11.34 5.16 7.34
CA ARG A 54 10.69 6.32 6.72
C ARG A 54 11.67 7.32 6.11
N LYS A 55 12.78 7.58 6.78
CA LYS A 55 13.81 8.53 6.31
C LYS A 55 14.51 8.09 5.02
N ASP A 56 14.48 6.80 4.73
CA ASP A 56 15.17 6.18 3.61
C ASP A 56 14.20 5.81 2.46
N LEU A 57 12.88 6.03 2.62
CA LEU A 57 11.86 5.63 1.62
C LEU A 57 12.14 6.19 0.23
N GLU A 58 12.46 7.47 0.11
CA GLU A 58 12.69 8.10 -1.20
C GLU A 58 13.98 7.63 -1.87
N HIS A 59 14.95 7.18 -1.08
CA HIS A 59 16.21 6.64 -1.59
C HIS A 59 16.11 5.15 -1.94
N ASP A 60 15.58 4.33 -1.01
CA ASP A 60 15.59 2.88 -1.13
C ASP A 60 14.36 2.32 -1.86
N LEU A 61 13.28 3.10 -1.93
CA LEU A 61 12.07 2.86 -2.71
C LEU A 61 11.75 4.10 -3.58
N PRO A 62 12.55 4.35 -4.62
CA PRO A 62 12.53 5.60 -5.39
C PRO A 62 11.34 5.74 -6.35
N GLY A 63 10.24 5.08 -6.08
CA GLY A 63 9.01 5.08 -6.90
C GLY A 63 8.89 3.86 -7.80
N MET A 64 7.97 3.95 -8.75
CA MET A 64 7.65 2.87 -9.67
C MET A 64 8.51 2.95 -10.93
N ALA A 65 9.04 1.81 -11.37
CA ALA A 65 9.86 1.68 -12.59
C ALA A 65 8.94 1.59 -13.83
N TRP A 66 8.16 2.64 -14.09
CA TRP A 66 7.21 2.70 -15.21
C TRP A 66 7.87 2.49 -16.57
N ASP A 67 9.10 2.93 -16.70
CA ASP A 67 9.92 2.81 -17.91
C ASP A 67 10.36 1.38 -18.24
N LEU A 68 10.29 0.46 -17.27
CA LEU A 68 10.58 -0.96 -17.47
C LEU A 68 9.33 -1.77 -17.82
N LEU A 69 8.15 -1.18 -17.77
CA LEU A 69 6.92 -1.87 -18.13
C LEU A 69 6.74 -1.96 -19.65
N PRO A 70 6.12 -3.04 -20.16
CA PRO A 70 5.51 -3.01 -21.48
C PRO A 70 4.49 -1.87 -21.60
N ASP A 71 3.99 -1.63 -22.83
CA ASP A 71 2.97 -0.62 -23.07
C ASP A 71 1.86 -0.69 -22.03
N ILE A 72 1.58 0.44 -21.40
CA ILE A 72 0.60 0.57 -20.30
C ILE A 72 -0.81 0.11 -20.71
N SER A 73 -1.13 0.09 -22.00
CA SER A 73 -2.40 -0.41 -22.51
C SER A 73 -2.62 -1.90 -22.24
N ASN A 74 -1.58 -2.65 -21.91
CA ASN A 74 -1.68 -4.05 -21.48
C ASN A 74 -2.21 -4.22 -20.06
N TYR A 75 -2.13 -3.17 -19.24
CA TYR A 75 -2.56 -3.20 -17.83
C TYR A 75 -4.00 -2.72 -17.70
N ARG A 76 -4.93 -3.66 -17.86
CA ARG A 76 -6.38 -3.41 -17.82
C ARG A 76 -7.03 -4.28 -16.77
N THR A 77 -7.93 -3.72 -15.98
CA THR A 77 -8.71 -4.50 -15.02
C THR A 77 -10.20 -4.52 -15.37
N ALA A 78 -10.82 -5.71 -15.29
CA ALA A 78 -12.24 -5.90 -15.52
C ALA A 78 -13.12 -5.55 -14.30
N GLY A 79 -12.55 -5.55 -13.09
CA GLY A 79 -13.25 -5.43 -11.82
C GLY A 79 -13.14 -4.06 -11.14
N TRP A 80 -12.84 -3.02 -11.89
CA TRP A 80 -12.68 -1.69 -11.31
C TRP A 80 -14.04 -1.04 -11.01
N HIS A 81 -14.33 -0.80 -9.74
CA HIS A 81 -15.62 -0.25 -9.32
C HIS A 81 -15.83 1.21 -9.68
N SER A 82 -14.76 1.97 -9.84
CA SER A 82 -14.81 3.40 -10.18
C SER A 82 -14.86 3.70 -11.68
N TRP A 83 -15.12 2.69 -12.54
CA TRP A 83 -15.31 2.95 -13.96
C TRP A 83 -16.56 3.79 -14.22
N PRO A 84 -16.45 4.93 -14.90
CA PRO A 84 -17.61 5.71 -15.31
C PRO A 84 -18.47 4.95 -16.34
N ASN A 85 -17.83 4.11 -17.14
CA ASN A 85 -18.51 3.20 -18.07
C ASN A 85 -17.99 1.77 -17.90
N LYS A 86 -18.85 0.87 -17.46
CA LYS A 86 -18.49 -0.55 -17.18
C LYS A 86 -18.03 -1.33 -18.42
N SER A 87 -18.29 -0.82 -19.63
CA SER A 87 -17.87 -1.44 -20.90
C SER A 87 -16.43 -1.09 -21.30
N GLU A 88 -15.87 -0.03 -20.77
CA GLU A 88 -14.53 0.43 -21.12
C GLU A 88 -13.48 -0.15 -20.17
N LYS A 89 -12.60 -0.98 -20.72
CA LYS A 89 -11.41 -1.49 -20.02
C LYS A 89 -10.21 -0.59 -20.33
N ALA A 90 -10.22 0.62 -19.81
CA ALA A 90 -9.12 1.54 -20.02
C ALA A 90 -7.88 1.14 -19.16
N PRO A 91 -6.67 1.57 -19.54
CA PRO A 91 -5.49 1.35 -18.74
C PRO A 91 -5.62 1.96 -17.34
N PHE A 92 -4.98 1.32 -16.36
CA PHE A 92 -4.89 1.87 -15.01
C PHE A 92 -3.47 1.77 -14.47
N ALA A 93 -3.15 2.63 -13.53
CA ALA A 93 -1.92 2.58 -12.74
C ALA A 93 -2.24 2.46 -11.25
N SER A 94 -1.33 1.82 -10.53
CA SER A 94 -1.42 1.69 -9.07
C SER A 94 -0.15 2.23 -8.44
N LEU A 95 -0.28 3.07 -7.43
CA LEU A 95 0.86 3.58 -6.66
C LEU A 95 0.56 3.60 -5.17
N TYR A 96 1.61 3.72 -4.38
CA TYR A 96 1.52 3.95 -2.94
C TYR A 96 1.95 5.38 -2.60
N THR A 97 1.25 6.01 -1.66
CA THR A 97 1.68 7.26 -1.02
C THR A 97 2.19 7.03 0.39
N SER A 98 1.80 5.88 0.96
CA SER A 98 2.23 5.43 2.28
C SER A 98 2.25 3.90 2.38
N LEU A 99 2.93 3.38 3.38
CA LEU A 99 3.05 1.96 3.70
C LEU A 99 2.73 1.71 5.17
N GLY A 100 2.03 0.62 5.43
CA GLY A 100 1.68 0.19 6.77
C GLY A 100 0.42 0.87 7.30
N CYS A 101 -0.06 0.36 8.44
CA CYS A 101 -1.29 0.81 9.07
C CYS A 101 -1.12 0.81 10.59
N PRO A 102 -1.52 1.88 11.31
CA PRO A 102 -1.37 1.94 12.77
C PRO A 102 -2.43 1.13 13.53
N TYR A 103 -3.44 0.61 12.84
CA TYR A 103 -4.50 -0.18 13.46
C TYR A 103 -4.10 -1.64 13.65
N ARG A 104 -4.73 -2.31 14.62
CA ARG A 104 -4.40 -3.68 15.04
C ARG A 104 -5.56 -4.66 14.81
N CYS A 105 -6.23 -4.55 13.67
CA CYS A 105 -7.33 -5.45 13.33
C CYS A 105 -6.82 -6.90 13.30
N SER A 106 -7.45 -7.79 14.06
CA SER A 106 -6.96 -9.16 14.33
C SER A 106 -6.88 -10.05 13.09
N PHE A 107 -7.67 -9.73 12.05
CA PHE A 107 -7.69 -10.46 10.77
C PHE A 107 -6.70 -9.94 9.74
N CYS A 108 -6.03 -8.80 10.00
CA CYS A 108 -5.26 -8.09 8.99
C CYS A 108 -3.79 -8.51 8.96
N MET A 109 -3.31 -8.94 7.80
CA MET A 109 -1.91 -9.35 7.59
C MET A 109 -0.92 -8.19 7.60
N ILE A 110 -1.37 -6.94 7.39
CA ILE A 110 -0.46 -5.81 7.20
C ILE A 110 0.45 -5.59 8.43
N ASN A 111 -0.05 -5.90 9.61
CA ASN A 111 0.72 -5.83 10.84
C ASN A 111 1.82 -6.89 10.94
N ILE A 112 1.71 -7.96 10.16
CA ILE A 112 2.69 -9.06 10.12
C ILE A 112 3.82 -8.71 9.16
N ILE A 113 3.49 -8.18 7.98
CA ILE A 113 4.46 -7.93 6.90
C ILE A 113 5.24 -6.62 7.04
N ASN A 114 4.78 -5.70 7.89
CA ASN A 114 5.45 -4.41 8.13
C ASN A 114 6.17 -4.35 9.49
N ARG A 115 6.67 -5.48 9.99
CA ARG A 115 7.39 -5.54 11.27
C ARG A 115 8.79 -4.97 11.17
N THR A 116 9.22 -4.30 12.24
CA THR A 116 10.63 -3.86 12.39
C THR A 116 11.49 -4.89 13.10
N ASP A 117 10.89 -5.74 13.93
CA ASP A 117 11.59 -6.83 14.61
C ASP A 117 11.02 -8.19 14.17
N PRO A 118 11.83 -8.99 13.52
CA PRO A 118 11.43 -10.29 12.99
C PRO A 118 11.75 -11.48 13.91
N SER A 119 12.45 -11.25 15.01
CA SER A 119 12.97 -12.33 15.85
C SER A 119 11.92 -12.99 16.75
N GLU A 120 10.84 -12.29 17.02
CA GLU A 120 9.72 -12.79 17.81
C GLU A 120 8.54 -13.10 16.91
N GLY A 121 8.08 -14.31 16.85
CA GLY A 121 6.95 -14.80 16.10
C GLY A 121 5.88 -13.78 15.66
N VAL A 122 4.81 -14.18 15.08
CA VAL A 122 3.75 -13.31 14.53
C VAL A 122 3.04 -12.55 15.67
N SER A 123 3.62 -11.44 16.14
CA SER A 123 2.95 -10.51 17.06
C SER A 123 2.58 -9.23 16.32
N ALA A 124 1.29 -8.91 16.27
CA ALA A 124 0.80 -7.63 15.73
C ALA A 124 1.20 -6.42 16.61
N ALA A 125 1.85 -6.64 17.75
CA ALA A 125 2.15 -5.58 18.72
C ALA A 125 3.23 -4.60 18.23
N ASP A 126 4.18 -5.05 17.39
CA ASP A 126 5.42 -4.32 17.12
C ASP A 126 5.51 -3.71 15.73
N SER A 127 4.50 -3.89 14.89
CA SER A 127 4.60 -3.65 13.46
C SER A 127 3.85 -2.41 12.95
N ASN A 128 3.21 -1.66 13.80
CA ASN A 128 2.29 -0.60 13.40
C ASN A 128 3.00 0.70 13.02
N LYS A 129 4.04 0.62 12.19
CA LYS A 129 4.72 1.83 11.72
C LYS A 129 4.15 2.24 10.37
N TRP A 130 3.31 3.27 10.40
CA TRP A 130 2.92 3.98 9.21
C TRP A 130 4.08 4.85 8.71
N ARG A 131 4.48 4.65 7.46
CA ARG A 131 5.55 5.36 6.77
C ARG A 131 4.98 5.96 5.49
N TYR A 132 5.45 7.11 5.09
CA TYR A 132 4.94 7.81 3.92
C TYR A 132 6.02 8.59 3.22
N TRP A 133 5.91 8.68 1.90
CA TRP A 133 6.75 9.54 1.09
C TRP A 133 6.34 11.00 1.23
N ASN A 134 7.29 11.91 0.96
CA ASN A 134 6.99 13.33 0.90
C ASN A 134 5.98 13.59 -0.25
N PRO A 135 4.97 14.47 -0.04
CA PRO A 135 4.02 14.84 -1.09
C PRO A 135 4.67 15.36 -2.39
N ASP A 136 5.82 16.06 -2.30
CA ASP A 136 6.58 16.48 -3.48
C ASP A 136 7.21 15.32 -4.26
N PHE A 137 7.51 14.22 -3.59
CA PHE A 137 7.94 12.99 -4.24
C PHE A 137 6.74 12.30 -4.92
N ILE A 138 5.62 12.19 -4.21
CA ILE A 138 4.41 11.53 -4.71
C ILE A 138 3.87 12.22 -5.98
N ILE A 139 3.88 13.55 -6.01
CA ILE A 139 3.37 14.27 -7.19
C ILE A 139 4.21 14.00 -8.46
N LYS A 140 5.50 13.70 -8.33
CA LYS A 140 6.33 13.29 -9.48
C LYS A 140 5.89 11.92 -10.03
N GLU A 141 5.41 11.01 -9.18
CA GLU A 141 4.86 9.74 -9.64
C GLU A 141 3.52 9.96 -10.38
N PHE A 142 2.67 10.87 -9.89
CA PHE A 142 1.47 11.28 -10.62
C PHE A 142 1.79 11.97 -11.95
N ASP A 143 2.84 12.81 -12.01
CA ASP A 143 3.34 13.41 -13.27
C ASP A 143 3.69 12.32 -14.30
N LYS A 144 4.38 11.26 -13.89
CA LYS A 144 4.73 10.12 -14.76
C LYS A 144 3.48 9.39 -15.25
N ILE A 145 2.51 9.13 -14.38
CA ILE A 145 1.24 8.48 -14.73
C ILE A 145 0.46 9.32 -15.73
N ALA A 146 0.38 10.64 -15.51
CA ALA A 146 -0.27 11.56 -16.43
C ALA A 146 0.42 11.58 -17.81
N ALA A 147 1.77 11.59 -17.83
CA ALA A 147 2.54 11.55 -19.07
C ALA A 147 2.31 10.26 -19.90
N MET A 148 1.98 9.14 -19.26
CA MET A 148 1.58 7.89 -19.92
C MET A 148 0.13 7.92 -20.44
N GLY A 149 -0.63 9.00 -20.23
CA GLY A 149 -2.04 9.12 -20.63
C GLY A 149 -3.01 8.29 -19.78
N VAL A 150 -2.58 7.78 -18.63
CA VAL A 150 -3.45 7.01 -17.72
C VAL A 150 -4.31 7.95 -16.91
N LYS A 151 -5.61 7.71 -16.90
CA LYS A 151 -6.58 8.49 -16.10
C LYS A 151 -7.06 7.76 -14.85
N ASN A 152 -7.06 6.43 -14.88
CA ASN A 152 -7.56 5.63 -13.78
C ASN A 152 -6.41 5.24 -12.85
N VAL A 153 -6.46 5.73 -11.62
CA VAL A 153 -5.37 5.58 -10.65
C VAL A 153 -5.89 4.94 -9.37
N LYS A 154 -5.25 3.88 -8.94
CA LYS A 154 -5.47 3.30 -7.61
C LYS A 154 -4.37 3.76 -6.66
N ILE A 155 -4.75 4.47 -5.61
CA ILE A 155 -3.88 4.65 -4.46
C ILE A 155 -4.00 3.38 -3.60
N ALA A 156 -2.94 2.58 -3.59
CA ALA A 156 -2.94 1.23 -3.02
C ALA A 156 -2.53 1.21 -1.53
N ASP A 157 -2.41 2.37 -0.91
CA ASP A 157 -2.18 2.49 0.53
C ASP A 157 -3.18 1.63 1.31
N GLU A 158 -2.78 1.04 2.40
CA GLU A 158 -3.70 0.38 3.34
C GLU A 158 -4.79 1.34 3.83
N LEU A 159 -4.43 2.62 3.99
CA LEU A 159 -5.35 3.72 4.31
C LEU A 159 -4.81 5.04 3.78
N PHE A 160 -5.28 5.48 2.63
CA PHE A 160 -4.94 6.80 2.11
C PHE A 160 -5.49 7.92 3.01
N VAL A 161 -6.77 7.83 3.37
CA VAL A 161 -7.44 8.82 4.22
C VAL A 161 -7.14 8.52 5.71
N LEU A 162 -5.87 8.62 6.10
CA LEU A 162 -5.41 8.34 7.46
C LEU A 162 -4.93 9.61 8.17
N ASN A 163 -3.89 10.25 7.65
CA ASN A 163 -3.28 11.43 8.25
C ASN A 163 -3.63 12.67 7.42
N PRO A 164 -4.45 13.59 7.94
CA PRO A 164 -4.86 14.77 7.20
C PRO A 164 -3.71 15.67 6.72
N ARG A 165 -2.61 15.75 7.47
CA ARG A 165 -1.45 16.55 7.07
C ARG A 165 -0.77 16.00 5.80
N HIS A 166 -0.84 14.68 5.61
CA HIS A 166 -0.26 14.02 4.44
C HIS A 166 -1.23 14.03 3.25
N PHE A 167 -2.41 13.41 3.41
CA PHE A 167 -3.29 13.22 2.25
C PHE A 167 -3.90 14.53 1.72
N ILE A 168 -4.14 15.54 2.58
CA ILE A 168 -4.62 16.85 2.12
C ILE A 168 -3.55 17.52 1.27
N GLU A 169 -2.28 17.50 1.68
CA GLU A 169 -1.18 18.06 0.88
C GLU A 169 -1.01 17.35 -0.45
N VAL A 170 -1.14 16.02 -0.48
CA VAL A 170 -1.16 15.25 -1.75
C VAL A 170 -2.34 15.68 -2.62
N CYS A 171 -3.54 15.83 -2.06
CA CYS A 171 -4.72 16.30 -2.79
C CYS A 171 -4.52 17.71 -3.35
N ASP A 172 -3.99 18.65 -2.54
CA ASP A 172 -3.74 20.02 -2.98
C ASP A 172 -2.79 20.05 -4.20
N LYS A 173 -1.71 19.25 -4.16
CA LYS A 173 -0.77 19.17 -5.27
C LYS A 173 -1.39 18.52 -6.53
N ILE A 174 -2.26 17.53 -6.38
CA ILE A 174 -3.02 16.94 -7.49
C ILE A 174 -3.93 18.00 -8.13
N ILE A 175 -4.64 18.79 -7.32
CA ILE A 175 -5.53 19.87 -7.77
C ILE A 175 -4.73 20.96 -8.50
N GLU A 176 -3.61 21.40 -7.95
CA GLU A 176 -2.72 22.40 -8.57
C GLU A 176 -2.25 21.97 -9.96
N ARG A 177 -1.97 20.69 -10.17
CA ARG A 177 -1.56 20.11 -11.47
C ARG A 177 -2.72 19.99 -12.46
N LYS A 178 -3.97 20.08 -12.02
CA LYS A 178 -5.18 19.97 -12.85
C LYS A 178 -5.26 18.66 -13.64
N TYR A 179 -4.83 17.57 -13.02
CA TYR A 179 -4.97 16.26 -13.65
C TYR A 179 -6.45 15.88 -13.81
N ASP A 180 -6.75 15.17 -14.88
CA ASP A 180 -8.07 14.54 -15.13
C ASP A 180 -8.02 13.07 -14.65
N PHE A 181 -7.78 12.88 -13.36
CA PHE A 181 -7.72 11.54 -12.76
C PHE A 181 -9.05 11.07 -12.21
N ASN A 182 -9.31 9.79 -12.37
CA ASN A 182 -10.34 9.02 -11.70
C ASN A 182 -9.65 8.12 -10.65
N ILE A 183 -9.63 8.56 -9.40
CA ILE A 183 -8.86 7.92 -8.33
C ILE A 183 -9.75 7.03 -7.49
N TRP A 184 -9.25 5.82 -7.21
CA TRP A 184 -9.78 4.91 -6.20
C TRP A 184 -8.81 4.82 -5.03
N ALA A 185 -9.30 4.99 -3.79
CA ALA A 185 -8.50 4.94 -2.57
C ALA A 185 -9.21 4.19 -1.45
N TYR A 186 -8.42 3.72 -0.47
CA TYR A 186 -8.93 3.06 0.72
C TYR A 186 -9.09 4.03 1.88
N SER A 187 -10.15 3.83 2.66
CA SER A 187 -10.42 4.58 3.88
C SER A 187 -11.10 3.70 4.94
N ARG A 188 -11.09 4.16 6.17
CA ARG A 188 -11.95 3.66 7.25
C ARG A 188 -13.08 4.66 7.49
N VAL A 189 -14.19 4.19 8.07
CA VAL A 189 -15.32 5.05 8.44
C VAL A 189 -14.89 6.13 9.42
N ASP A 190 -14.07 5.78 10.41
CA ASP A 190 -13.60 6.70 11.47
C ASP A 190 -12.54 7.71 10.99
N THR A 191 -11.84 7.45 9.91
CA THR A 191 -10.87 8.38 9.31
C THR A 191 -11.47 9.25 8.21
N CYS A 192 -12.52 8.79 7.54
CA CYS A 192 -13.23 9.50 6.46
C CYS A 192 -14.21 10.51 7.05
N LYS A 193 -13.73 11.68 7.43
CA LYS A 193 -14.59 12.74 8.00
C LYS A 193 -15.20 13.60 6.89
N GLU A 194 -16.44 14.01 7.08
CA GLU A 194 -17.21 14.81 6.10
C GLU A 194 -16.42 16.02 5.58
N LYS A 195 -15.76 16.75 6.46
CA LYS A 195 -14.97 17.94 6.09
C LYS A 195 -13.83 17.71 5.08
N TYR A 196 -13.50 16.46 4.77
CA TYR A 196 -12.46 16.13 3.79
C TYR A 196 -13.03 15.70 2.43
N LEU A 197 -14.35 15.41 2.35
CA LEU A 197 -14.96 14.83 1.16
C LEU A 197 -14.84 15.73 -0.07
N ASP A 198 -15.12 17.02 0.10
CA ASP A 198 -15.05 18.00 -1.00
C ASP A 198 -13.61 18.09 -1.55
N LYS A 199 -12.60 18.10 -0.66
CA LYS A 199 -11.18 18.11 -1.07
C LYS A 199 -10.77 16.83 -1.80
N LEU A 200 -11.19 15.68 -1.29
CA LEU A 200 -10.95 14.39 -1.95
C LEU A 200 -11.60 14.35 -3.33
N LYS A 201 -12.83 14.83 -3.44
CA LYS A 201 -13.56 14.89 -4.72
C LYS A 201 -12.88 15.82 -5.72
N GLU A 202 -12.49 17.01 -5.27
CA GLU A 202 -11.77 17.98 -6.10
C GLU A 202 -10.45 17.42 -6.66
N ALA A 203 -9.74 16.60 -5.85
CA ALA A 203 -8.53 15.91 -6.26
C ALA A 203 -8.79 14.71 -7.21
N GLY A 204 -10.04 14.42 -7.54
CA GLY A 204 -10.40 13.31 -8.43
C GLY A 204 -10.59 11.97 -7.72
N VAL A 205 -10.67 11.93 -6.38
CA VAL A 205 -11.02 10.71 -5.64
C VAL A 205 -12.51 10.46 -5.81
N ASN A 206 -12.87 9.66 -6.81
CA ASN A 206 -14.25 9.35 -7.17
C ASN A 206 -14.78 8.08 -6.50
N TRP A 207 -13.89 7.30 -5.87
CA TRP A 207 -14.27 6.07 -5.20
C TRP A 207 -13.46 5.88 -3.91
N LEU A 208 -14.18 5.69 -2.80
CA LEU A 208 -13.61 5.32 -1.51
C LEU A 208 -14.05 3.91 -1.12
N ALA A 209 -13.08 3.01 -0.98
CA ALA A 209 -13.32 1.69 -0.41
C ALA A 209 -13.31 1.79 1.11
N LEU A 210 -14.49 1.77 1.72
CA LEU A 210 -14.66 1.93 3.17
C LEU A 210 -14.55 0.58 3.89
N GLY A 211 -13.58 0.47 4.79
CA GLY A 211 -13.46 -0.67 5.69
C GLY A 211 -14.48 -0.60 6.83
N ILE A 212 -15.63 -1.24 6.67
CA ILE A 212 -16.69 -1.36 7.68
C ILE A 212 -16.62 -2.69 8.40
N GLU A 213 -16.32 -3.77 7.66
CA GLU A 213 -16.21 -5.19 8.02
C GLU A 213 -17.54 -5.79 8.53
N ASN A 214 -18.12 -5.24 9.61
CA ASN A 214 -19.35 -5.77 10.18
C ASN A 214 -20.24 -4.64 10.73
N PRO A 215 -21.57 -4.69 10.54
CA PRO A 215 -22.49 -3.71 11.16
C PRO A 215 -22.66 -3.92 12.67
N ASN A 216 -22.34 -5.10 13.21
CA ASN A 216 -22.47 -5.41 14.63
C ASN A 216 -21.26 -4.87 15.40
N LYS A 217 -21.52 -3.99 16.37
CA LYS A 217 -20.51 -3.35 17.21
C LYS A 217 -19.69 -4.37 18.01
N THR A 218 -20.32 -5.36 18.62
CA THR A 218 -19.63 -6.38 19.43
C THR A 218 -18.61 -7.15 18.58
N LEU A 219 -19.01 -7.58 17.37
CA LEU A 219 -18.09 -8.26 16.47
C LEU A 219 -16.95 -7.36 16.02
N ARG A 220 -17.20 -6.06 15.81
CA ARG A 220 -16.10 -5.12 15.50
C ARG A 220 -15.12 -4.97 16.66
N GLN A 221 -15.62 -4.98 17.91
CA GLN A 221 -14.76 -4.96 19.13
C GLN A 221 -13.87 -6.21 19.20
N GLU A 222 -14.44 -7.38 18.96
CA GLU A 222 -13.69 -8.65 18.95
C GLU A 222 -12.56 -8.67 17.91
N ILE A 223 -12.75 -8.02 16.76
CA ILE A 223 -11.74 -7.92 15.71
C ILE A 223 -10.86 -6.66 15.81
N HIS A 224 -10.92 -5.93 16.92
CA HIS A 224 -10.20 -4.68 17.15
C HIS A 224 -10.44 -3.60 16.09
N LYS A 225 -11.71 -3.43 15.66
CA LYS A 225 -12.14 -2.44 14.68
C LYS A 225 -13.36 -1.63 15.17
N ASP A 226 -13.31 -1.12 16.38
CA ASP A 226 -14.43 -0.48 17.10
C ASP A 226 -14.33 1.06 17.20
N HIS A 227 -13.32 1.68 16.59
CA HIS A 227 -13.01 3.11 16.73
C HIS A 227 -14.00 4.09 16.07
N PHE A 228 -15.12 3.63 15.54
CA PHE A 228 -16.14 4.48 14.89
C PHE A 228 -17.55 4.30 15.46
N GLU A 229 -17.63 4.10 16.78
CA GLU A 229 -18.90 3.92 17.47
C GLU A 229 -19.87 5.09 17.31
N ASP A 230 -19.33 6.31 17.31
CA ASP A 230 -20.09 7.55 17.21
C ASP A 230 -20.32 8.01 15.77
N VAL A 231 -19.80 7.26 14.78
CA VAL A 231 -19.99 7.60 13.37
C VAL A 231 -21.24 6.91 12.84
N LYS A 232 -22.19 7.69 12.36
CA LYS A 232 -23.33 7.16 11.65
C LYS A 232 -22.91 6.73 10.25
N VAL A 233 -22.62 5.44 10.10
CA VAL A 233 -22.08 4.84 8.86
C VAL A 233 -22.99 5.16 7.66
N THR A 234 -24.30 5.06 7.84
CA THR A 234 -25.29 5.33 6.76
C THR A 234 -25.22 6.79 6.31
N GLU A 235 -25.19 7.74 7.26
CA GLU A 235 -25.10 9.16 6.94
C GLU A 235 -23.79 9.50 6.18
N LEU A 236 -22.68 8.88 6.58
CA LEU A 236 -21.42 9.06 5.87
C LEU A 236 -21.49 8.51 4.44
N ILE A 237 -22.09 7.33 4.24
CA ILE A 237 -22.28 6.73 2.91
C ILE A 237 -23.16 7.61 2.04
N ASP A 238 -24.27 8.12 2.59
CA ASP A 238 -25.18 9.01 1.84
C ASP A 238 -24.50 10.33 1.46
N ARG A 239 -23.59 10.81 2.31
CA ARG A 239 -22.81 12.03 2.01
C ARG A 239 -21.71 11.81 0.96
N ILE A 240 -21.14 10.61 0.86
CA ILE A 240 -20.13 10.24 -0.14
C ILE A 240 -20.75 10.05 -1.53
N ARG A 241 -22.01 9.63 -1.62
CA ARG A 241 -22.76 9.45 -2.88
C ARG A 241 -23.08 10.75 -3.57
#